data_e883889169a5c685137f837b8d191471
#
_entry.id   e883889169a5c685137f837b8d191471
#
_cell.length_a   1.000
_cell.length_b   1.000
_cell.length_c   1.000
_cell.angle_alpha   90.00
_cell.angle_beta   90.00
_cell.angle_gamma   90.00
#
_symmetry.space_group_name_H-M   'P 1'
#
loop_
_entity.id
_entity.type
_entity.pdbx_description
1 polymer ?
#
loop_
_entity_poly.entity_id
_entity_poly.type
_entity_poly.pdbx_seq_one_letter_code
_entity_poly.pdbx_strand_id
1 'polypeptide(L)'
;LVDTAGKLISYFNSPYYTKTISVEHVEQDPNDWFKLILKGLTEFKNKNPSCQLSALSMCSQVNTHVFLDERGEALLPAIFWQDTRAKVEANEIDSKISNEQKISWWGTPMPIDASHVISRMLWVKKNKPDVWAKTKYVMLPKDYCIFKLSGEVVSDPLSNIGLVDNNLKYIDDLLSLVSGAPAKLPPLKKMTEQVGVIKKELPFNGTKIINGTMDAWIGILGSGGFENKKNIYLSGTSEILGINSKEVMPTPGIIIFPEDENIKLHAGPTQ
;
A
#
# COMPACT_ATOMS: atom_id res chain seq x y z
N LEU A 1 7.60 17.85 8.25
CA LEU A 1 9.03 18.17 8.27
C LEU A 1 9.55 17.99 9.69
N VAL A 2 10.53 17.12 9.85
CA VAL A 2 11.20 16.86 11.15
C VAL A 2 12.70 17.04 10.98
N ASP A 3 13.39 17.34 12.08
CA ASP A 3 14.86 17.35 12.09
C ASP A 3 15.45 15.95 12.31
N THR A 4 16.76 15.84 12.32
CA THR A 4 17.47 14.57 12.50
C THR A 4 17.31 13.93 13.89
N ALA A 5 16.79 14.69 14.87
CA ALA A 5 16.43 14.19 16.19
C ALA A 5 14.94 13.77 16.30
N GLY A 6 14.19 13.86 15.19
CA GLY A 6 12.76 13.54 15.14
C GLY A 6 11.85 14.67 15.64
N LYS A 7 12.38 15.88 15.92
CA LYS A 7 11.56 17.01 16.37
C LYS A 7 10.80 17.62 15.20
N LEU A 8 9.49 17.83 15.41
CA LEU A 8 8.63 18.48 14.44
C LEU A 8 9.06 19.95 14.21
N ILE A 9 9.39 20.29 12.96
CA ILE A 9 9.73 21.66 12.52
C ILE A 9 8.50 22.33 11.91
N SER A 10 7.78 21.61 11.04
CA SER A 10 6.61 22.15 10.35
C SER A 10 5.72 21.00 9.90
N TYR A 11 4.42 21.25 9.77
CA TYR A 11 3.48 20.32 9.18
C TYR A 11 2.59 21.00 8.15
N PHE A 12 2.05 20.18 7.26
CA PHE A 12 1.03 20.55 6.29
C PHE A 12 -0.09 19.50 6.37
N ASN A 13 -1.31 19.96 6.36
CA ASN A 13 -2.50 19.10 6.32
C ASN A 13 -3.51 19.70 5.33
N SER A 14 -4.11 18.85 4.53
CA SER A 14 -5.16 19.24 3.60
C SER A 14 -6.08 18.05 3.32
N PRO A 15 -7.39 18.21 3.38
CA PRO A 15 -8.32 17.15 3.01
C PRO A 15 -8.26 16.88 1.49
N TYR A 16 -8.62 15.65 1.11
CA TYR A 16 -8.93 15.26 -0.26
C TYR A 16 -10.19 14.42 -0.30
N TYR A 17 -10.81 14.37 -1.46
CA TYR A 17 -12.13 13.79 -1.59
C TYR A 17 -12.10 12.28 -1.79
N THR A 18 -12.99 11.58 -1.06
CA THR A 18 -13.42 10.22 -1.38
C THR A 18 -14.83 10.30 -1.95
N LYS A 19 -15.02 9.82 -3.16
CA LYS A 19 -16.31 9.86 -3.88
C LYS A 19 -17.01 8.52 -3.73
N THR A 20 -18.12 8.51 -2.99
CA THR A 20 -19.04 7.36 -2.95
C THR A 20 -20.03 7.51 -4.11
N ILE A 21 -19.93 6.64 -5.10
CA ILE A 21 -20.82 6.62 -6.28
C ILE A 21 -22.05 5.76 -5.99
N SER A 22 -21.83 4.63 -5.32
CA SER A 22 -22.86 3.72 -4.83
C SER A 22 -22.35 3.00 -3.56
N VAL A 23 -23.16 2.13 -2.98
CA VAL A 23 -22.76 1.31 -1.82
C VAL A 23 -21.51 0.47 -2.13
N GLU A 24 -21.35 0.04 -3.38
CA GLU A 24 -20.25 -0.83 -3.81
C GLU A 24 -19.10 -0.07 -4.46
N HIS A 25 -19.33 1.17 -4.93
CA HIS A 25 -18.35 1.92 -5.72
C HIS A 25 -17.85 3.14 -4.94
N VAL A 26 -16.61 3.08 -4.50
CA VAL A 26 -15.93 4.16 -3.77
C VAL A 26 -14.59 4.46 -4.44
N GLU A 27 -14.35 5.70 -4.78
CA GLU A 27 -13.23 6.11 -5.62
C GLU A 27 -12.52 7.36 -5.08
N GLN A 28 -11.25 7.52 -5.45
CA GLN A 28 -10.45 8.72 -5.24
C GLN A 28 -9.74 9.13 -6.54
N ASP A 29 -9.51 10.44 -6.73
CA ASP A 29 -8.64 10.91 -7.82
C ASP A 29 -7.17 10.84 -7.37
N PRO A 30 -6.32 9.98 -7.95
CA PRO A 30 -4.92 9.87 -7.56
C PRO A 30 -4.13 11.16 -7.83
N ASN A 31 -4.59 12.01 -8.76
CA ASN A 31 -3.95 13.29 -9.03
C ASN A 31 -4.10 14.27 -7.85
N ASP A 32 -5.17 14.16 -7.07
CA ASP A 32 -5.34 15.02 -5.89
C ASP A 32 -4.28 14.74 -4.83
N TRP A 33 -3.91 13.48 -4.62
CA TRP A 33 -2.82 13.13 -3.70
C TRP A 33 -1.51 13.81 -4.10
N PHE A 34 -1.14 13.69 -5.38
CA PHE A 34 0.11 14.27 -5.88
C PHE A 34 0.09 15.80 -5.85
N LYS A 35 -1.02 16.45 -6.24
CA LYS A 35 -1.19 17.91 -6.13
C LYS A 35 -1.00 18.40 -4.70
N LEU A 36 -1.56 17.70 -3.70
CA LEU A 36 -1.44 18.07 -2.30
C LEU A 36 -0.02 17.85 -1.75
N ILE A 37 0.66 16.79 -2.17
CA ILE A 37 2.09 16.59 -1.86
C ILE A 37 2.91 17.75 -2.39
N LEU A 38 2.73 18.13 -3.65
CA LEU A 38 3.43 19.28 -4.25
C LEU A 38 3.14 20.59 -3.52
N LYS A 39 1.86 20.82 -3.15
CA LYS A 39 1.47 21.99 -2.37
C LYS A 39 2.21 22.00 -1.03
N GLY A 40 2.25 20.89 -0.30
CA GLY A 40 2.96 20.77 0.98
C GLY A 40 4.47 21.02 0.84
N LEU A 41 5.11 20.40 -0.15
CA LEU A 41 6.54 20.60 -0.42
C LEU A 41 6.85 22.05 -0.77
N THR A 42 6.02 22.68 -1.60
CA THR A 42 6.16 24.09 -1.98
C THR A 42 6.03 25.00 -0.75
N GLU A 43 5.04 24.74 0.11
CA GLU A 43 4.83 25.50 1.34
C GLU A 43 6.01 25.36 2.30
N PHE A 44 6.55 24.15 2.49
CA PHE A 44 7.74 23.92 3.31
C PHE A 44 8.97 24.66 2.76
N LYS A 45 9.17 24.65 1.44
CA LYS A 45 10.29 25.35 0.80
C LYS A 45 10.17 26.86 0.98
N ASN A 46 8.97 27.42 0.84
CA ASN A 46 8.71 28.85 1.02
C ASN A 46 8.91 29.32 2.47
N LYS A 47 8.43 28.52 3.44
CA LYS A 47 8.59 28.81 4.88
C LYS A 47 10.05 28.64 5.36
N ASN A 48 10.82 27.79 4.69
CA ASN A 48 12.18 27.44 5.07
C ASN A 48 13.11 27.44 3.83
N PRO A 49 13.42 28.61 3.24
CA PRO A 49 14.16 28.69 1.96
C PRO A 49 15.53 28.04 1.98
N SER A 50 16.23 28.11 3.13
CA SER A 50 17.55 27.49 3.33
C SER A 50 17.50 26.03 3.70
N CYS A 51 16.31 25.47 3.94
CA CYS A 51 16.16 24.06 4.31
C CYS A 51 16.55 23.16 3.15
N GLN A 52 17.35 22.14 3.46
CA GLN A 52 17.66 21.03 2.60
C GLN A 52 17.08 19.76 3.21
N LEU A 53 16.30 19.02 2.45
CA LEU A 53 15.80 17.73 2.89
C LEU A 53 16.87 16.65 2.66
N SER A 54 17.21 15.91 3.72
CA SER A 54 18.10 14.76 3.60
C SER A 54 17.41 13.58 2.93
N ALA A 55 16.14 13.37 3.24
CA ALA A 55 15.31 12.34 2.64
C ALA A 55 13.81 12.68 2.74
N LEU A 56 13.02 12.03 1.89
CA LEU A 56 11.56 12.00 1.95
C LEU A 56 11.13 10.54 1.97
N SER A 57 10.20 10.19 2.84
CA SER A 57 9.55 8.88 2.85
C SER A 57 8.04 9.05 2.89
N MET A 58 7.31 8.02 2.46
CA MET A 58 5.86 8.05 2.39
C MET A 58 5.25 6.83 3.04
N CYS A 59 4.08 7.02 3.66
CA CYS A 59 3.17 5.94 3.97
C CYS A 59 1.79 6.25 3.37
N SER A 60 1.00 5.22 3.15
CA SER A 60 -0.36 5.37 2.64
C SER A 60 -1.28 4.25 3.11
N GLN A 61 -2.57 4.47 2.92
CA GLN A 61 -3.56 3.41 2.95
C GLN A 61 -3.21 2.30 1.96
N VAL A 62 -3.49 1.07 2.32
CA VAL A 62 -3.38 -0.10 1.44
C VAL A 62 -4.74 -0.44 0.82
N ASN A 63 -4.78 -1.47 -0.02
CA ASN A 63 -6.00 -1.92 -0.68
C ASN A 63 -6.73 -0.81 -1.47
N THR A 64 -6.00 0.25 -1.86
CA THR A 64 -6.45 1.27 -2.81
C THR A 64 -5.55 1.18 -4.03
N HIS A 65 -6.12 1.00 -5.23
CA HIS A 65 -5.33 0.65 -6.40
C HIS A 65 -5.56 1.61 -7.55
N VAL A 66 -4.45 2.05 -8.15
CA VAL A 66 -4.39 2.92 -9.33
C VAL A 66 -3.93 2.09 -10.52
N PHE A 67 -4.69 2.12 -11.60
CA PHE A 67 -4.37 1.46 -12.87
C PHE A 67 -3.78 2.50 -13.83
N LEU A 68 -2.50 2.36 -14.17
CA LEU A 68 -1.74 3.35 -14.93
C LEU A 68 -1.38 2.82 -16.32
N ASP A 69 -1.36 3.72 -17.31
CA ASP A 69 -0.76 3.44 -18.59
C ASP A 69 0.78 3.49 -18.53
N GLU A 70 1.43 3.30 -19.67
CA GLU A 70 2.90 3.35 -19.80
C GLU A 70 3.50 4.74 -19.51
N ARG A 71 2.70 5.82 -19.59
CA ARG A 71 3.10 7.19 -19.27
C ARG A 71 2.89 7.53 -17.81
N GLY A 72 2.27 6.60 -17.04
CA GLY A 72 1.92 6.81 -15.65
C GLY A 72 0.69 7.67 -15.43
N GLU A 73 -0.17 7.77 -16.44
CA GLU A 73 -1.46 8.42 -16.30
C GLU A 73 -2.52 7.41 -15.83
N ALA A 74 -3.37 7.84 -14.90
CA ALA A 74 -4.43 7.01 -14.36
C ALA A 74 -5.53 6.78 -15.41
N LEU A 75 -5.80 5.52 -15.73
CA LEU A 75 -6.78 5.11 -16.72
C LEU A 75 -8.22 5.12 -16.18
N LEU A 76 -8.35 5.12 -14.86
CA LEU A 76 -9.61 5.24 -14.11
C LEU A 76 -9.30 5.83 -12.72
N PRO A 77 -10.30 6.35 -12.01
CA PRO A 77 -10.12 6.74 -10.60
C PRO A 77 -9.59 5.58 -9.78
N ALA A 78 -8.81 5.88 -8.74
CA ALA A 78 -8.32 4.87 -7.82
C ALA A 78 -9.49 4.14 -7.16
N ILE A 79 -9.47 2.82 -7.19
CA ILE A 79 -10.47 1.97 -6.52
C ILE A 79 -10.11 1.94 -5.04
N PHE A 80 -10.93 2.57 -4.20
CA PHE A 80 -10.67 2.80 -2.79
C PHE A 80 -10.79 1.51 -1.96
N TRP A 81 -10.14 1.43 -0.81
CA TRP A 81 -10.12 0.22 0.01
C TRP A 81 -11.50 -0.26 0.49
N GLN A 82 -12.46 0.67 0.68
CA GLN A 82 -13.85 0.35 1.03
C GLN A 82 -14.71 -0.09 -0.17
N ASP A 83 -14.15 -0.05 -1.38
CA ASP A 83 -14.88 -0.44 -2.60
C ASP A 83 -15.07 -1.95 -2.68
N THR A 84 -16.28 -2.39 -2.90
CA THR A 84 -16.65 -3.82 -2.92
C THR A 84 -17.11 -4.31 -4.30
N ARG A 85 -16.88 -3.50 -5.38
CA ARG A 85 -17.28 -3.85 -6.75
C ARG A 85 -16.75 -5.20 -7.25
N ALA A 86 -15.59 -5.63 -6.75
CA ALA A 86 -14.94 -6.86 -7.17
C ALA A 86 -15.34 -8.10 -6.34
N LYS A 87 -16.48 -8.07 -5.62
CA LYS A 87 -16.94 -9.16 -4.75
C LYS A 87 -17.14 -10.49 -5.49
N VAL A 88 -17.66 -10.44 -6.71
CA VAL A 88 -17.88 -11.64 -7.54
C VAL A 88 -16.53 -12.26 -7.93
N GLU A 89 -15.60 -11.43 -8.38
CA GLU A 89 -14.26 -11.85 -8.76
C GLU A 89 -13.44 -12.35 -7.57
N ALA A 90 -13.64 -11.75 -6.39
CA ALA A 90 -13.04 -12.21 -5.15
C ALA A 90 -13.46 -13.63 -4.82
N ASN A 91 -14.77 -13.91 -4.84
CA ASN A 91 -15.29 -15.26 -4.61
C ASN A 91 -14.80 -16.27 -5.67
N GLU A 92 -14.69 -15.84 -6.93
CA GLU A 92 -14.16 -16.67 -8.00
C GLU A 92 -12.70 -17.08 -7.77
N ILE A 93 -11.86 -16.14 -7.31
CA ILE A 93 -10.46 -16.40 -7.03
C ILE A 93 -10.32 -17.21 -5.74
N ASP A 94 -11.01 -16.82 -4.68
CA ASP A 94 -10.95 -17.44 -3.37
C ASP A 94 -11.32 -18.93 -3.42
N SER A 95 -12.33 -19.27 -4.22
CA SER A 95 -12.79 -20.68 -4.41
C SER A 95 -11.79 -21.56 -5.13
N LYS A 96 -10.79 -21.00 -5.80
CA LYS A 96 -9.73 -21.76 -6.52
C LYS A 96 -8.52 -22.07 -5.65
N ILE A 97 -8.48 -21.56 -4.42
CA ILE A 97 -7.31 -21.64 -3.53
C ILE A 97 -7.73 -22.37 -2.25
N SER A 98 -7.06 -23.45 -1.94
CA SER A 98 -7.36 -24.21 -0.72
C SER A 98 -6.86 -23.47 0.54
N ASN A 99 -7.43 -23.81 1.69
CA ASN A 99 -6.95 -23.27 2.98
C ASN A 99 -5.50 -23.67 3.24
N GLU A 100 -5.08 -24.86 2.83
CA GLU A 100 -3.69 -25.34 2.96
C GLU A 100 -2.74 -24.46 2.16
N GLN A 101 -3.11 -24.06 0.93
CA GLN A 101 -2.32 -23.13 0.12
C GLN A 101 -2.24 -21.76 0.79
N LYS A 102 -3.37 -21.20 1.27
CA LYS A 102 -3.40 -19.93 2.00
C LYS A 102 -2.51 -19.97 3.24
N ILE A 103 -2.58 -21.04 4.03
CA ILE A 103 -1.72 -21.22 5.21
C ILE A 103 -0.25 -21.32 4.81
N SER A 104 0.08 -22.00 3.71
CA SER A 104 1.46 -22.11 3.24
C SER A 104 2.05 -20.74 2.83
N TRP A 105 1.22 -19.85 2.25
CA TRP A 105 1.63 -18.53 1.83
C TRP A 105 1.69 -17.53 2.98
N TRP A 106 0.66 -17.51 3.83
CA TRP A 106 0.42 -16.42 4.80
C TRP A 106 0.43 -16.89 6.27
N GLY A 107 0.60 -18.17 6.53
CA GLY A 107 0.51 -18.73 7.88
C GLY A 107 -0.93 -18.82 8.42
N THR A 108 -1.93 -18.38 7.67
CA THR A 108 -3.35 -18.35 8.06
C THR A 108 -4.24 -18.48 6.84
N PRO A 109 -5.46 -19.06 6.95
CA PRO A 109 -6.40 -19.16 5.83
C PRO A 109 -7.11 -17.82 5.57
N MET A 110 -6.34 -16.79 5.23
CA MET A 110 -6.86 -15.44 4.95
C MET A 110 -7.77 -15.45 3.71
N PRO A 111 -8.99 -14.91 3.79
CA PRO A 111 -9.87 -14.84 2.63
C PRO A 111 -9.38 -13.81 1.62
N ILE A 112 -9.61 -14.07 0.34
CA ILE A 112 -9.44 -13.08 -0.71
C ILE A 112 -10.75 -12.36 -0.90
N ASP A 113 -10.80 -11.09 -0.52
CA ASP A 113 -12.00 -10.27 -0.57
C ASP A 113 -12.02 -9.27 -1.74
N ALA A 114 -13.06 -8.44 -1.80
CA ALA A 114 -13.24 -7.45 -2.85
C ALA A 114 -12.18 -6.33 -2.83
N SER A 115 -11.55 -6.08 -1.69
CA SER A 115 -10.51 -5.06 -1.56
C SER A 115 -9.16 -5.55 -2.05
N HIS A 116 -8.99 -6.87 -2.18
CA HIS A 116 -7.74 -7.46 -2.62
C HIS A 116 -7.40 -7.08 -4.07
N VAL A 117 -6.14 -6.73 -4.32
CA VAL A 117 -5.72 -6.24 -5.66
C VAL A 117 -5.99 -7.24 -6.78
N ILE A 118 -5.80 -8.55 -6.55
CA ILE A 118 -6.01 -9.56 -7.59
C ILE A 118 -7.50 -9.65 -7.98
N SER A 119 -8.42 -9.47 -7.04
CA SER A 119 -9.86 -9.40 -7.29
C SER A 119 -10.19 -8.20 -8.18
N ARG A 120 -9.61 -7.04 -7.89
CA ARG A 120 -9.78 -5.81 -8.68
C ARG A 120 -9.14 -5.91 -10.05
N MET A 121 -7.97 -6.53 -10.16
CA MET A 121 -7.35 -6.80 -11.46
C MET A 121 -8.25 -7.67 -12.33
N LEU A 122 -8.87 -8.72 -11.76
CA LEU A 122 -9.82 -9.56 -12.48
C LEU A 122 -11.09 -8.78 -12.85
N TRP A 123 -11.60 -7.96 -11.94
CA TRP A 123 -12.76 -7.10 -12.21
C TRP A 123 -12.49 -6.12 -13.36
N VAL A 124 -11.36 -5.40 -13.35
CA VAL A 124 -10.98 -4.48 -14.43
C VAL A 124 -10.82 -5.24 -15.74
N LYS A 125 -10.19 -6.40 -15.72
CA LYS A 125 -10.02 -7.24 -16.92
C LYS A 125 -11.35 -7.66 -17.53
N LYS A 126 -12.36 -8.01 -16.72
CA LYS A 126 -13.69 -8.44 -17.20
C LYS A 126 -14.58 -7.27 -17.60
N ASN A 127 -14.62 -6.22 -16.81
CA ASN A 127 -15.60 -5.16 -16.92
C ASN A 127 -15.08 -3.90 -17.66
N LYS A 128 -13.75 -3.78 -17.81
CA LYS A 128 -13.06 -2.67 -18.47
C LYS A 128 -11.89 -3.19 -19.33
N PRO A 129 -12.14 -4.09 -20.30
CA PRO A 129 -11.07 -4.77 -21.05
C PRO A 129 -10.13 -3.80 -21.77
N ASP A 130 -10.63 -2.65 -22.25
CA ASP A 130 -9.80 -1.62 -22.88
C ASP A 130 -8.86 -0.94 -21.88
N VAL A 131 -9.30 -0.73 -20.64
CA VAL A 131 -8.46 -0.24 -19.54
C VAL A 131 -7.41 -1.28 -19.22
N TRP A 132 -7.82 -2.55 -19.04
CA TRP A 132 -6.88 -3.64 -18.75
C TRP A 132 -5.79 -3.79 -19.80
N ALA A 133 -6.15 -3.71 -21.09
CA ALA A 133 -5.20 -3.79 -22.20
C ALA A 133 -4.16 -2.66 -22.17
N LYS A 134 -4.57 -1.44 -21.80
CA LYS A 134 -3.69 -0.27 -21.69
C LYS A 134 -2.95 -0.19 -20.37
N THR A 135 -3.39 -0.92 -19.34
CA THR A 135 -2.74 -0.90 -18.02
C THR A 135 -1.33 -1.45 -18.11
N LYS A 136 -0.36 -0.63 -17.77
CA LYS A 136 1.05 -1.00 -17.63
C LYS A 136 1.41 -1.32 -16.17
N TYR A 137 0.89 -0.52 -15.23
CA TYR A 137 1.17 -0.66 -13.81
C TYR A 137 -0.10 -0.63 -12.98
N VAL A 138 -0.14 -1.44 -11.92
CA VAL A 138 -1.14 -1.36 -10.85
C VAL A 138 -0.39 -0.99 -9.57
N MET A 139 -0.67 0.18 -9.02
CA MET A 139 0.10 0.76 -7.92
C MET A 139 -0.79 1.10 -6.72
N LEU A 140 -0.18 1.10 -5.53
CA LEU A 140 -0.75 1.67 -4.32
C LEU A 140 -0.58 3.21 -4.32
N PRO A 141 -1.31 3.96 -3.46
CA PRO A 141 -1.23 5.42 -3.44
C PRO A 141 0.19 5.96 -3.21
N LYS A 142 0.93 5.36 -2.27
CA LYS A 142 2.32 5.68 -1.99
C LYS A 142 3.20 5.48 -3.24
N ASP A 143 3.06 4.32 -3.90
CA ASP A 143 3.87 3.95 -5.06
C ASP A 143 3.61 4.89 -6.24
N TYR A 144 2.34 5.25 -6.47
CA TYR A 144 1.95 6.26 -7.44
C TYR A 144 2.61 7.61 -7.16
N CYS A 145 2.59 8.07 -5.91
CA CYS A 145 3.19 9.35 -5.53
C CYS A 145 4.73 9.31 -5.67
N ILE A 146 5.38 8.21 -5.31
CA ILE A 146 6.82 8.00 -5.54
C ILE A 146 7.12 8.06 -7.04
N PHE A 147 6.35 7.35 -7.85
CA PHE A 147 6.50 7.38 -9.31
C PHE A 147 6.35 8.80 -9.88
N LYS A 148 5.35 9.55 -9.47
CA LYS A 148 5.16 10.94 -9.94
C LYS A 148 6.31 11.84 -9.49
N LEU A 149 6.88 11.65 -8.30
CA LEU A 149 8.00 12.44 -7.79
C LEU A 149 9.34 12.08 -8.42
N SER A 150 9.60 10.81 -8.72
CA SER A 150 10.91 10.31 -9.14
C SER A 150 10.95 9.73 -10.55
N GLY A 151 9.84 9.16 -11.02
CA GLY A 151 9.78 8.30 -12.21
C GLY A 151 10.06 6.83 -11.92
N GLU A 152 10.38 6.47 -10.68
CA GLU A 152 10.70 5.09 -10.30
C GLU A 152 9.45 4.25 -10.08
N VAL A 153 9.44 3.06 -10.66
CA VAL A 153 8.38 2.05 -10.50
C VAL A 153 8.80 1.09 -9.40
N VAL A 154 8.16 1.20 -8.24
CA VAL A 154 8.54 0.42 -7.06
C VAL A 154 7.37 0.28 -6.09
N SER A 155 7.37 -0.79 -5.31
CA SER A 155 6.51 -0.99 -4.15
C SER A 155 7.27 -1.63 -3.00
N ASP A 156 6.59 -1.93 -1.90
CA ASP A 156 7.16 -2.66 -0.77
C ASP A 156 6.32 -3.88 -0.40
N PRO A 157 6.94 -4.94 0.15
CA PRO A 157 6.22 -6.17 0.42
C PRO A 157 5.17 -6.04 1.53
N LEU A 158 5.38 -5.19 2.54
CA LEU A 158 4.43 -5.05 3.65
C LEU A 158 3.13 -4.37 3.21
N SER A 159 3.19 -3.43 2.27
CA SER A 159 2.00 -2.83 1.66
C SER A 159 1.26 -3.77 0.70
N ASN A 160 1.89 -4.88 0.29
CA ASN A 160 1.34 -5.88 -0.62
C ASN A 160 0.93 -7.19 0.10
N ILE A 161 0.50 -7.09 1.36
CA ILE A 161 -0.05 -8.23 2.10
C ILE A 161 -1.18 -8.86 1.29
N GLY A 162 -1.16 -10.20 1.25
CA GLY A 162 -2.08 -10.97 0.41
C GLY A 162 -1.53 -11.28 -0.99
N LEU A 163 -0.62 -10.47 -1.53
CA LEU A 163 0.10 -10.78 -2.78
C LEU A 163 1.47 -11.39 -2.56
N VAL A 164 2.04 -11.23 -1.39
CA VAL A 164 3.36 -11.74 -1.02
C VAL A 164 3.24 -12.90 -0.04
N ASP A 165 4.17 -13.81 -0.12
CA ASP A 165 4.33 -14.93 0.81
C ASP A 165 5.11 -14.52 2.07
N ASN A 166 5.35 -15.49 2.96
CA ASN A 166 6.14 -15.32 4.16
C ASN A 166 7.63 -14.99 3.90
N ASN A 167 8.10 -15.10 2.65
CA ASN A 167 9.45 -14.73 2.22
C ASN A 167 9.47 -13.33 1.56
N LEU A 168 8.35 -12.57 1.67
CA LEU A 168 8.20 -11.24 1.10
C LEU A 168 8.33 -11.20 -0.43
N LYS A 169 7.95 -12.29 -1.11
CA LYS A 169 7.95 -12.41 -2.57
C LYS A 169 6.53 -12.55 -3.09
N TYR A 170 6.28 -12.01 -4.26
CA TYR A 170 5.01 -12.22 -4.95
C TYR A 170 4.70 -13.71 -5.13
N ILE A 171 3.44 -14.07 -4.93
CA ILE A 171 2.94 -15.44 -5.04
C ILE A 171 2.54 -15.68 -6.50
N ASP A 172 3.42 -16.35 -7.26
CA ASP A 172 3.22 -16.60 -8.69
C ASP A 172 1.95 -17.41 -8.98
N ASP A 173 1.65 -18.42 -8.17
CA ASP A 173 0.44 -19.25 -8.31
C ASP A 173 -0.83 -18.39 -8.19
N LEU A 174 -0.88 -17.48 -7.21
CA LEU A 174 -2.00 -16.57 -7.03
C LEU A 174 -2.13 -15.60 -8.21
N LEU A 175 -1.03 -14.99 -8.63
CA LEU A 175 -1.01 -14.01 -9.70
C LEU A 175 -1.35 -14.62 -11.05
N SER A 176 -1.00 -15.88 -11.28
CA SER A 176 -1.31 -16.63 -12.53
C SER A 176 -2.81 -16.81 -12.77
N LEU A 177 -3.64 -16.72 -11.71
CA LEU A 177 -5.11 -16.77 -11.83
C LEU A 177 -5.68 -15.62 -12.66
N VAL A 178 -4.93 -14.51 -12.80
CA VAL A 178 -5.32 -13.39 -13.65
C VAL A 178 -4.25 -13.17 -14.70
N SER A 179 -4.47 -13.70 -15.90
CA SER A 179 -3.52 -13.58 -17.01
C SER A 179 -3.10 -12.13 -17.25
N GLY A 180 -1.80 -11.88 -17.25
CA GLY A 180 -1.17 -10.58 -17.39
C GLY A 180 -0.97 -9.80 -16.08
N ALA A 181 -1.46 -10.28 -14.94
CA ALA A 181 -1.28 -9.61 -13.65
C ALA A 181 0.19 -9.48 -13.21
N PRO A 182 1.04 -10.53 -13.30
CA PRO A 182 2.42 -10.43 -12.85
C PRO A 182 3.20 -9.29 -13.51
N ALA A 183 2.98 -9.07 -14.80
CA ALA A 183 3.67 -8.04 -15.58
C ALA A 183 3.23 -6.60 -15.27
N LYS A 184 2.21 -6.41 -14.44
CA LYS A 184 1.64 -5.10 -14.10
C LYS A 184 1.96 -4.66 -12.67
N LEU A 185 2.61 -5.50 -11.89
CA LEU A 185 3.00 -5.17 -10.53
C LEU A 185 4.41 -4.57 -10.48
N PRO A 186 4.62 -3.52 -9.65
CA PRO A 186 5.95 -2.96 -9.43
C PRO A 186 6.90 -3.97 -8.77
N PRO A 187 8.22 -3.88 -9.03
CA PRO A 187 9.19 -4.64 -8.26
C PRO A 187 9.17 -4.24 -6.79
N LEU A 188 9.41 -5.21 -5.89
CA LEU A 188 9.43 -5.00 -4.45
C LEU A 188 10.83 -4.61 -3.97
N LYS A 189 10.87 -3.59 -3.08
CA LYS A 189 12.06 -3.15 -2.36
C LYS A 189 11.72 -2.95 -0.89
N LYS A 190 12.72 -3.04 -0.01
CA LYS A 190 12.51 -2.83 1.43
C LYS A 190 11.98 -1.42 1.71
N MET A 191 11.17 -1.27 2.76
CA MET A 191 10.61 0.02 3.16
C MET A 191 11.68 1.07 3.52
N THR A 192 12.86 0.63 3.95
CA THR A 192 14.00 1.49 4.32
C THR A 192 14.96 1.78 3.16
N GLU A 193 14.72 1.19 1.98
CA GLU A 193 15.62 1.33 0.84
C GLU A 193 15.41 2.67 0.12
N GLN A 194 16.52 3.31 -0.29
CA GLN A 194 16.45 4.44 -1.21
C GLN A 194 16.01 3.96 -2.59
N VAL A 195 14.93 4.51 -3.11
CA VAL A 195 14.30 4.06 -4.36
C VAL A 195 14.38 5.09 -5.48
N GLY A 196 14.84 6.30 -5.19
CA GLY A 196 15.00 7.34 -6.20
C GLY A 196 15.39 8.68 -5.59
N VAL A 197 15.21 9.72 -6.37
CA VAL A 197 15.36 11.12 -5.95
C VAL A 197 14.24 11.96 -6.53
N ILE A 198 13.90 13.07 -5.87
CA ILE A 198 12.91 14.02 -6.38
C ILE A 198 13.41 14.63 -7.69
N LYS A 199 12.55 14.65 -8.72
CA LYS A 199 12.82 15.20 -10.05
C LYS A 199 13.28 16.64 -10.01
N LYS A 200 14.10 17.04 -11.02
CA LYS A 200 14.73 18.36 -11.10
C LYS A 200 13.75 19.52 -11.11
N GLU A 201 12.59 19.36 -11.71
CA GLU A 201 11.54 20.36 -11.86
C GLU A 201 10.67 20.57 -10.62
N LEU A 202 10.85 19.74 -9.57
CA LEU A 202 10.01 19.76 -8.38
C LEU A 202 10.71 20.44 -7.19
N PRO A 203 9.93 20.92 -6.18
CA PRO A 203 10.50 21.44 -4.94
C PRO A 203 11.37 20.39 -4.25
N PHE A 204 12.48 20.83 -3.65
CA PHE A 204 13.47 19.93 -3.01
C PHE A 204 14.05 18.89 -3.96
N ASN A 205 14.28 19.28 -5.23
CA ASN A 205 14.90 18.37 -6.22
C ASN A 205 16.21 17.75 -5.70
N GLY A 206 16.47 16.54 -6.14
CA GLY A 206 17.65 15.76 -5.74
C GLY A 206 17.54 15.14 -4.33
N THR A 207 16.51 15.45 -3.54
CA THR A 207 16.27 14.80 -2.25
C THR A 207 16.04 13.30 -2.45
N LYS A 208 16.70 12.49 -1.64
CA LYS A 208 16.53 11.03 -1.63
C LYS A 208 15.10 10.65 -1.28
N ILE A 209 14.53 9.70 -1.99
CA ILE A 209 13.24 9.10 -1.67
C ILE A 209 13.48 7.72 -1.08
N ILE A 210 12.98 7.52 0.14
CA ILE A 210 12.96 6.22 0.82
C ILE A 210 11.60 5.59 0.60
N ASN A 211 11.57 4.31 0.28
CA ASN A 211 10.36 3.61 -0.17
C ASN A 211 9.16 3.81 0.77
N GLY A 212 9.37 3.59 2.09
CA GLY A 212 8.26 3.61 3.04
C GLY A 212 7.35 2.38 2.90
N THR A 213 6.24 2.39 3.62
CA THR A 213 5.28 1.28 3.65
C THR A 213 3.88 1.77 4.03
N MET A 214 2.97 0.85 4.38
CA MET A 214 1.60 1.19 4.76
C MET A 214 1.52 1.98 6.08
N ASP A 215 0.48 2.80 6.18
CA ASP A 215 0.20 3.68 7.32
C ASP A 215 0.03 2.92 8.65
N ALA A 216 -0.71 1.80 8.63
CA ALA A 216 -0.92 0.97 9.82
C ALA A 216 0.40 0.46 10.40
N TRP A 217 1.33 -0.01 9.55
CA TRP A 217 2.65 -0.48 9.99
C TRP A 217 3.49 0.63 10.58
N ILE A 218 3.52 1.79 9.92
CA ILE A 218 4.25 2.96 10.43
C ILE A 218 3.64 3.48 11.74
N GLY A 219 2.32 3.44 11.88
CA GLY A 219 1.62 3.77 13.13
C GLY A 219 2.07 2.88 14.29
N ILE A 220 2.16 1.57 14.07
CA ILE A 220 2.64 0.60 15.05
C ILE A 220 4.12 0.85 15.39
N LEU A 221 4.96 1.05 14.38
CA LEU A 221 6.38 1.35 14.55
C LEU A 221 6.57 2.64 15.37
N GLY A 222 5.87 3.71 15.01
CA GLY A 222 5.94 5.00 15.70
C GLY A 222 5.45 4.98 17.14
N SER A 223 4.57 4.05 17.50
CA SER A 223 4.10 3.84 18.87
C SER A 223 5.01 2.94 19.70
N GLY A 224 6.12 2.43 19.14
CA GLY A 224 7.00 1.45 19.79
C GLY A 224 6.38 0.06 19.90
N GLY A 225 5.39 -0.25 19.06
CA GLY A 225 4.60 -1.48 19.11
C GLY A 225 5.36 -2.75 18.71
N PHE A 226 6.55 -2.65 18.12
CA PHE A 226 7.32 -3.82 17.65
C PHE A 226 8.24 -4.47 18.71
N GLU A 227 8.12 -4.09 19.97
CA GLU A 227 8.80 -4.83 21.03
C GLU A 227 8.16 -6.21 21.25
N ASN A 228 8.99 -7.24 21.39
CA ASN A 228 8.55 -8.62 21.57
C ASN A 228 7.53 -8.74 22.72
N LYS A 229 6.45 -9.47 22.49
CA LYS A 229 5.33 -9.70 23.44
C LYS A 229 4.54 -8.45 23.84
N LYS A 230 4.68 -7.33 23.13
CA LYS A 230 3.75 -6.20 23.32
C LYS A 230 2.41 -6.49 22.68
N ASN A 231 1.34 -6.19 23.41
CA ASN A 231 -0.01 -6.16 22.87
C ASN A 231 -0.23 -4.80 22.20
N ILE A 232 -0.91 -4.83 21.06
CA ILE A 232 -1.23 -3.67 20.26
C ILE A 232 -2.76 -3.56 20.21
N TYR A 233 -3.28 -2.40 20.52
CA TYR A 233 -4.68 -2.08 20.31
C TYR A 233 -4.77 -0.81 19.49
N LEU A 234 -5.33 -0.93 18.30
CA LEU A 234 -5.64 0.18 17.41
C LEU A 234 -7.13 0.42 17.44
N SER A 235 -7.55 1.59 17.90
CA SER A 235 -8.94 2.02 17.95
C SER A 235 -9.19 3.15 16.96
N GLY A 236 -10.17 2.96 16.09
CA GLY A 236 -10.58 3.90 15.05
C GLY A 236 -11.95 3.53 14.50
N THR A 237 -12.18 3.74 13.22
CA THR A 237 -13.40 3.25 12.52
C THR A 237 -13.48 1.72 12.55
N SER A 238 -12.36 1.05 12.61
CA SER A 238 -12.21 -0.37 12.91
C SER A 238 -11.33 -0.55 14.13
N GLU A 239 -11.53 -1.62 14.87
CA GLU A 239 -10.71 -1.98 16.01
C GLU A 239 -9.85 -3.19 15.66
N ILE A 240 -8.56 -3.11 15.97
CA ILE A 240 -7.60 -4.17 15.70
C ILE A 240 -6.86 -4.47 16.99
N LEU A 241 -6.87 -5.74 17.39
CA LEU A 241 -6.04 -6.25 18.46
C LEU A 241 -4.90 -7.07 17.86
N GLY A 242 -3.68 -6.85 18.34
CA GLY A 242 -2.51 -7.56 17.85
C GLY A 242 -1.51 -7.88 18.94
N ILE A 243 -0.66 -8.85 18.67
CA ILE A 243 0.46 -9.23 19.50
C ILE A 243 1.70 -9.49 18.65
N ASN A 244 2.84 -9.00 19.09
CA ASN A 244 4.12 -9.36 18.50
C ASN A 244 4.66 -10.65 19.11
N SER A 245 5.03 -11.60 18.27
CA SER A 245 5.59 -12.87 18.68
C SER A 245 6.69 -13.33 17.72
N LYS A 246 7.66 -14.07 18.25
CA LYS A 246 8.64 -14.80 17.43
C LYS A 246 8.08 -16.11 16.91
N GLU A 247 7.02 -16.62 17.53
CA GLU A 247 6.36 -17.87 17.15
C GLU A 247 5.16 -17.58 16.25
N VAL A 248 5.00 -18.38 15.20
CA VAL A 248 3.82 -18.34 14.34
C VAL A 248 2.75 -19.23 14.94
N MET A 249 1.59 -18.65 15.23
CA MET A 249 0.41 -19.38 15.69
C MET A 249 -0.74 -19.16 14.68
N PRO A 250 -0.87 -20.04 13.67
CA PRO A 250 -1.97 -19.95 12.72
C PRO A 250 -3.32 -20.03 13.45
N THR A 251 -4.09 -18.97 13.37
CA THR A 251 -5.40 -18.85 14.03
C THR A 251 -6.39 -18.27 13.03
N PRO A 252 -7.56 -18.91 12.81
CA PRO A 252 -8.58 -18.36 11.94
C PRO A 252 -8.98 -16.94 12.36
N GLY A 253 -9.08 -16.02 11.38
CA GLY A 253 -9.41 -14.62 11.62
C GLY A 253 -8.24 -13.74 12.07
N ILE A 254 -7.06 -14.30 12.28
CA ILE A 254 -5.84 -13.55 12.61
C ILE A 254 -4.97 -13.46 11.35
N ILE A 255 -4.61 -12.25 11.00
CA ILE A 255 -3.63 -11.98 9.94
C ILE A 255 -2.24 -12.05 10.56
N ILE A 256 -1.35 -12.83 9.95
CA ILE A 256 0.06 -12.89 10.32
C ILE A 256 0.80 -12.02 9.32
N PHE A 257 1.33 -10.90 9.80
CA PHE A 257 2.13 -10.03 8.96
C PHE A 257 3.50 -10.67 8.71
N PRO A 258 4.08 -10.46 7.52
CA PRO A 258 5.42 -10.96 7.22
C PRO A 258 6.45 -10.45 8.24
N GLU A 259 7.45 -11.28 8.49
CA GLU A 259 8.49 -10.97 9.46
C GLU A 259 9.35 -9.79 9.01
N ASP A 260 9.53 -8.83 9.90
CA ASP A 260 10.59 -7.84 9.83
C ASP A 260 11.42 -7.91 11.12
N GLU A 261 12.75 -8.02 11.03
CA GLU A 261 13.69 -8.11 12.14
C GLU A 261 13.37 -9.21 13.19
N ASN A 262 12.93 -10.40 12.74
CA ASN A 262 12.55 -11.55 13.58
C ASN A 262 11.32 -11.33 14.48
N ILE A 263 10.47 -10.39 14.16
CA ILE A 263 9.20 -10.17 14.87
C ILE A 263 8.06 -10.34 13.86
N LYS A 264 7.07 -11.14 14.25
CA LYS A 264 5.83 -11.32 13.47
C LYS A 264 4.68 -10.70 14.22
N LEU A 265 3.95 -9.82 13.57
CA LEU A 265 2.72 -9.27 14.10
C LEU A 265 1.55 -10.22 13.77
N HIS A 266 0.84 -10.62 14.80
CA HIS A 266 -0.43 -11.34 14.68
C HIS A 266 -1.54 -10.36 15.04
N ALA A 267 -2.43 -10.05 14.13
CA ALA A 267 -3.49 -9.08 14.37
C ALA A 267 -4.80 -9.51 13.73
N GLY A 268 -5.89 -9.18 14.39
CA GLY A 268 -7.23 -9.43 13.89
C GLY A 268 -8.20 -8.31 14.25
N PRO A 269 -9.25 -8.09 13.44
CA PRO A 269 -10.33 -7.19 13.80
C PRO A 269 -11.09 -7.75 15.01
N THR A 270 -11.53 -6.84 15.90
CA THR A 270 -12.38 -7.17 17.05
C THR A 270 -13.84 -6.89 16.77
N GLN A 271 -14.14 -6.14 15.70
CA GLN A 271 -15.49 -5.84 15.19
C GLN A 271 -15.49 -5.82 13.66
#